data_33ba64c792687d4825ac7ddc231a6b57
#
_entry.id   33ba64c792687d4825ac7ddc231a6b57
#
_cell.length_a   1.000
_cell.length_b   1.000
_cell.length_c   1.000
_cell.angle_alpha   90.00
_cell.angle_beta   90.00
_cell.angle_gamma   90.00
#
_symmetry.space_group_name_H-M   'P 1'
#
loop_
_entity.id
_entity.type
_entity.pdbx_description
1 polymer ?
#
loop_
_entity_poly.entity_id
_entity_poly.type
_entity_poly.pdbx_seq_one_letter_code
_entity_poly.pdbx_strand_id
1 'polypeptide(L)'
;MSKIEERQAKDRAQAVKYIENFKNRDDLVDYSKRLKKSYPHLKDLSDLCLDLCVEKKYANGNIYKLPEPKPEDNENVDLQTCWQRAAVITNIMNLQTLNSVKKKGYLVAMLDQIKDINDIGRKGYIRLKSFNALEYSAEYLRRKYYSDKLTNIQIEMIDQLLDRDNMAI
;
A
#
# COMPACT_ATOMS: atom_id res chain seq x y z
N MET A 1 -8.23 31.35 11.53
CA MET A 1 -8.34 29.88 11.36
C MET A 1 -9.82 29.49 11.31
N SER A 2 -10.22 28.72 10.34
CA SER A 2 -11.62 28.28 10.27
C SER A 2 -11.90 27.21 11.34
N LYS A 3 -13.18 27.04 11.73
CA LYS A 3 -13.58 25.95 12.67
C LYS A 3 -13.18 24.56 12.16
N ILE A 4 -13.10 24.39 10.84
CA ILE A 4 -12.67 23.13 10.22
C ILE A 4 -11.18 22.90 10.45
N GLU A 5 -10.35 23.91 10.24
CA GLU A 5 -8.91 23.83 10.45
C GLU A 5 -8.56 23.58 11.92
N GLU A 6 -9.26 24.22 12.84
CA GLU A 6 -9.08 23.98 14.28
C GLU A 6 -9.42 22.53 14.65
N ARG A 7 -10.50 21.99 14.10
CA ARG A 7 -10.88 20.59 14.32
C ARG A 7 -9.86 19.63 13.73
N GLN A 8 -9.39 19.85 12.51
CA GLN A 8 -8.38 19.02 11.88
C GLN A 8 -7.04 19.05 12.64
N ALA A 9 -6.63 20.21 13.14
CA ALA A 9 -5.45 20.33 13.97
C ALA A 9 -5.56 19.53 15.28
N LYS A 10 -6.75 19.56 15.91
CA LYS A 10 -7.03 18.76 17.12
C LYS A 10 -7.01 17.26 16.84
N ASP A 11 -7.66 16.83 15.75
CA ASP A 11 -7.66 15.42 15.33
C ASP A 11 -6.23 14.93 15.07
N ARG A 12 -5.40 15.74 14.41
CA ARG A 12 -4.00 15.44 14.14
C ARG A 12 -3.18 15.29 15.42
N ALA A 13 -3.29 16.24 16.34
CA ALA A 13 -2.57 16.20 17.62
C ALA A 13 -2.94 14.94 18.43
N GLN A 14 -4.21 14.58 18.44
CA GLN A 14 -4.68 13.37 19.11
C GLN A 14 -4.13 12.11 18.42
N ALA A 15 -4.12 12.06 17.08
CA ALA A 15 -3.61 10.93 16.34
C ALA A 15 -2.11 10.72 16.59
N VAL A 16 -1.31 11.78 16.57
CA VAL A 16 0.13 11.71 16.88
C VAL A 16 0.35 11.13 18.27
N LYS A 17 -0.36 11.62 19.26
CA LYS A 17 -0.26 11.12 20.64
C LYS A 17 -0.62 9.63 20.76
N TYR A 18 -1.61 9.16 20.00
CA TYR A 18 -1.94 7.73 19.95
C TYR A 18 -0.80 6.92 19.34
N ILE A 19 -0.26 7.35 18.19
CA ILE A 19 0.82 6.65 17.50
C ILE A 19 2.06 6.48 18.38
N GLU A 20 2.42 7.50 19.16
CA GLU A 20 3.55 7.47 20.09
C GLU A 20 3.37 6.44 21.23
N ASN A 21 2.14 6.10 21.57
CA ASN A 21 1.82 5.21 22.69
C ASN A 21 1.55 3.76 22.28
N PHE A 22 1.47 3.43 21.00
CA PHE A 22 1.25 2.05 20.57
C PHE A 22 2.44 1.14 20.82
N LYS A 23 2.16 -0.06 21.34
CA LYS A 23 3.16 -1.03 21.77
C LYS A 23 3.25 -2.27 20.88
N ASN A 24 2.27 -2.49 20.01
CA ASN A 24 2.26 -3.66 19.14
C ASN A 24 1.83 -3.31 17.71
N ARG A 25 2.16 -4.23 16.79
CA ARG A 25 1.91 -4.08 15.36
C ARG A 25 0.43 -4.02 15.01
N ASP A 26 -0.36 -4.90 15.59
CA ASP A 26 -1.76 -5.07 15.20
C ASP A 26 -2.58 -3.84 15.56
N ASP A 27 -2.31 -3.22 16.71
CA ASP A 27 -2.94 -1.96 17.10
C ASP A 27 -2.58 -0.82 16.13
N LEU A 28 -1.32 -0.73 15.66
CA LEU A 28 -0.92 0.27 14.67
C LEU A 28 -1.60 0.04 13.32
N VAL A 29 -1.71 -1.21 12.87
CA VAL A 29 -2.40 -1.56 11.62
C VAL A 29 -3.89 -1.21 11.71
N ASP A 30 -4.55 -1.56 12.80
CA ASP A 30 -5.95 -1.24 13.02
C ASP A 30 -6.19 0.26 13.12
N TYR A 31 -5.27 0.97 13.75
CA TYR A 31 -5.35 2.44 13.83
C TYR A 31 -5.15 3.09 12.46
N SER A 32 -4.18 2.63 11.68
CA SER A 32 -3.99 3.05 10.29
C SER A 32 -5.27 2.89 9.48
N LYS A 33 -5.92 1.73 9.57
CA LYS A 33 -7.20 1.45 8.89
C LYS A 33 -8.30 2.44 9.30
N ARG A 34 -8.41 2.74 10.60
CA ARG A 34 -9.37 3.72 11.11
C ARG A 34 -9.09 5.12 10.59
N LEU A 35 -7.82 5.55 10.56
CA LEU A 35 -7.42 6.85 10.01
C LEU A 35 -7.81 6.96 8.54
N LYS A 36 -7.48 5.97 7.71
CA LYS A 36 -7.83 5.96 6.27
C LYS A 36 -9.34 6.06 6.03
N LYS A 37 -10.15 5.39 6.85
CA LYS A 37 -11.60 5.37 6.67
C LYS A 37 -12.30 6.62 7.17
N SER A 38 -11.92 7.09 8.35
CA SER A 38 -12.68 8.11 9.09
C SER A 38 -12.05 9.50 9.07
N TYR A 39 -10.75 9.58 8.72
CA TYR A 39 -9.97 10.82 8.76
C TYR A 39 -9.09 10.96 7.51
N PRO A 40 -9.68 11.15 6.30
CA PRO A 40 -8.90 11.20 5.03
C PRO A 40 -7.81 12.27 5.04
N HIS A 41 -8.01 13.37 5.79
CA HIS A 41 -7.04 14.45 5.96
C HIS A 41 -5.80 14.05 6.80
N LEU A 42 -5.81 12.87 7.43
CA LEU A 42 -4.70 12.30 8.19
C LEU A 42 -4.06 11.09 7.49
N LYS A 43 -4.14 11.05 6.15
CA LYS A 43 -3.59 9.95 5.37
C LYS A 43 -2.10 9.72 5.64
N ASP A 44 -1.33 10.80 5.79
CA ASP A 44 0.09 10.75 6.12
C ASP A 44 0.37 10.06 7.47
N LEU A 45 -0.48 10.27 8.47
CA LEU A 45 -0.37 9.58 9.76
C LEU A 45 -0.81 8.12 9.68
N SER A 46 -1.78 7.81 8.83
CA SER A 46 -2.12 6.42 8.53
C SER A 46 -0.95 5.68 7.90
N ASP A 47 -0.28 6.31 6.94
CA ASP A 47 0.90 5.75 6.28
C ASP A 47 2.08 5.60 7.26
N LEU A 48 2.28 6.59 8.14
CA LEU A 48 3.28 6.51 9.21
C LEU A 48 3.07 5.28 10.12
N CYS A 49 1.82 4.94 10.45
CA CYS A 49 1.55 3.72 11.23
C CYS A 49 2.05 2.46 10.52
N LEU A 50 1.87 2.37 9.20
CA LEU A 50 2.35 1.24 8.40
C LEU A 50 3.87 1.20 8.33
N ASP A 51 4.51 2.36 8.13
CA ASP A 51 5.96 2.48 8.06
C ASP A 51 6.62 2.10 9.40
N LEU A 52 6.05 2.52 10.52
CA LEU A 52 6.49 2.10 11.86
C LEU A 52 6.38 0.59 12.08
N CYS A 53 5.39 -0.08 11.46
CA CYS A 53 5.31 -1.54 11.51
C CYS A 53 6.48 -2.22 10.79
N VAL A 54 7.07 -1.59 9.79
CA VAL A 54 8.26 -2.09 9.09
C VAL A 54 9.53 -1.86 9.92
N GLU A 55 9.68 -0.66 10.50
CA GLU A 55 10.87 -0.27 11.25
C GLU A 55 10.99 -0.98 12.60
N LYS A 56 9.89 -1.08 13.32
CA LYS A 56 9.87 -1.75 14.62
C LYS A 56 9.87 -3.26 14.39
N LYS A 57 10.95 -3.92 14.73
CA LYS A 57 11.02 -5.38 14.85
C LYS A 57 10.08 -5.83 15.97
N TYR A 58 8.80 -5.95 15.69
CA TYR A 58 7.89 -6.58 16.64
C TYR A 58 8.23 -8.06 16.75
N ALA A 59 8.36 -8.56 17.96
CA ALA A 59 8.85 -9.89 18.30
C ALA A 59 8.10 -11.05 17.61
N ASN A 60 6.91 -10.81 17.06
CA ASN A 60 6.06 -11.81 16.39
C ASN A 60 5.82 -11.52 14.90
N GLY A 61 6.44 -10.51 14.33
CA GLY A 61 6.24 -10.16 12.93
C GLY A 61 7.33 -10.74 12.05
N ASN A 62 7.04 -11.74 11.24
CA ASN A 62 7.82 -12.10 10.07
C ASN A 62 7.77 -10.95 9.03
N ILE A 63 8.23 -9.77 9.42
CA ILE A 63 8.48 -8.71 8.45
C ILE A 63 9.78 -9.08 7.78
N TYR A 64 9.67 -9.71 6.62
CA TYR A 64 10.81 -9.94 5.75
C TYR A 64 11.41 -8.56 5.43
N LYS A 65 12.71 -8.40 5.69
CA LYS A 65 13.41 -7.23 5.20
C LYS A 65 13.31 -7.25 3.67
N LEU A 66 12.60 -6.27 3.13
CA LEU A 66 12.44 -6.18 1.68
C LEU A 66 13.79 -5.83 1.04
N PRO A 67 14.08 -6.37 -0.15
CA PRO A 67 15.30 -6.05 -0.88
C PRO A 67 15.43 -4.57 -1.17
N GLU A 68 16.66 -4.08 -1.30
CA GLU A 68 16.92 -2.72 -1.80
C GLU A 68 16.36 -2.58 -3.22
N PRO A 69 15.77 -1.43 -3.55
CA PRO A 69 15.20 -1.18 -4.86
C PRO A 69 16.30 -1.04 -5.91
N LYS A 70 15.99 -1.44 -7.14
CA LYS A 70 16.80 -1.10 -8.30
C LYS A 70 16.49 0.34 -8.75
N PRO A 71 17.39 1.00 -9.52
CA PRO A 71 17.15 2.38 -9.96
C PRO A 71 15.80 2.57 -10.66
N GLU A 72 15.41 1.65 -11.54
CA GLU A 72 14.14 1.68 -12.27
C GLU A 72 12.90 1.53 -11.37
N ASP A 73 13.05 1.01 -10.17
CA ASP A 73 11.93 0.81 -9.25
C ASP A 73 11.40 2.14 -8.66
N ASN A 74 12.18 3.20 -8.72
CA ASN A 74 11.86 4.49 -8.11
C ASN A 74 11.72 5.63 -9.14
N GLU A 75 11.64 5.34 -10.44
CA GLU A 75 11.54 6.38 -11.47
C GLU A 75 10.25 7.21 -11.39
N ASN A 76 9.11 6.55 -11.15
CA ASN A 76 7.80 7.20 -11.17
C ASN A 76 7.13 7.23 -9.80
N VAL A 77 7.43 6.25 -8.96
CA VAL A 77 6.89 6.10 -7.61
C VAL A 77 7.82 5.23 -6.78
N ASP A 78 7.88 5.45 -5.49
CA ASP A 78 8.62 4.60 -4.57
C ASP A 78 7.90 3.24 -4.39
N LEU A 79 8.23 2.30 -5.29
CA LEU A 79 7.63 0.96 -5.30
C LEU A 79 7.98 0.16 -4.04
N GLN A 80 9.17 0.33 -3.48
CA GLN A 80 9.55 -0.36 -2.24
C GLN A 80 8.60 0.02 -1.10
N THR A 81 8.39 1.31 -0.89
CA THR A 81 7.45 1.81 0.15
C THR A 81 6.02 1.33 -0.11
N CYS A 82 5.52 1.40 -1.35
CA CYS A 82 4.19 0.91 -1.70
C CYS A 82 4.04 -0.58 -1.37
N TRP A 83 5.03 -1.40 -1.73
CA TRP A 83 5.03 -2.84 -1.46
C TRP A 83 5.13 -3.15 0.04
N GLN A 84 5.95 -2.41 0.78
CA GLN A 84 6.06 -2.55 2.23
C GLN A 84 4.71 -2.31 2.91
N ARG A 85 4.03 -1.21 2.57
CA ARG A 85 2.72 -0.87 3.10
C ARG A 85 1.66 -1.91 2.72
N ALA A 86 1.64 -2.32 1.46
CA ALA A 86 0.77 -3.41 1.01
C ALA A 86 1.02 -4.71 1.77
N ALA A 87 2.27 -5.09 2.00
CA ALA A 87 2.65 -6.28 2.75
C ALA A 87 2.20 -6.22 4.22
N VAL A 88 2.33 -5.06 4.86
CA VAL A 88 1.84 -4.84 6.24
C VAL A 88 0.32 -5.04 6.32
N ILE A 89 -0.42 -4.44 5.38
CA ILE A 89 -1.89 -4.51 5.34
C ILE A 89 -2.38 -5.93 5.03
N THR A 90 -1.80 -6.55 4.02
CA THR A 90 -2.28 -7.86 3.53
C THR A 90 -1.75 -9.02 4.36
N ASN A 91 -0.66 -8.80 5.08
CA ASN A 91 0.12 -9.86 5.74
C ASN A 91 0.49 -11.00 4.75
N ILE A 92 0.64 -10.66 3.47
CA ILE A 92 1.00 -11.61 2.40
C ILE A 92 2.32 -11.13 1.78
N MET A 93 3.40 -11.77 2.20
CA MET A 93 4.65 -11.75 1.47
C MET A 93 5.17 -13.18 1.45
N ASN A 94 4.98 -13.87 0.34
CA ASN A 94 5.51 -15.22 0.20
C ASN A 94 6.96 -15.19 -0.30
N LEU A 95 7.69 -16.27 -0.04
CA LEU A 95 9.10 -16.41 -0.44
C LEU A 95 9.29 -16.31 -1.95
N GLN A 96 8.34 -16.78 -2.74
CA GLN A 96 8.41 -16.71 -4.20
C GLN A 96 8.39 -15.26 -4.70
N THR A 97 7.49 -14.45 -4.16
CA THR A 97 7.42 -13.01 -4.46
C THR A 97 8.71 -12.31 -4.03
N LEU A 98 9.20 -12.59 -2.83
CA LEU A 98 10.44 -12.01 -2.30
C LEU A 98 11.65 -12.36 -3.17
N ASN A 99 11.77 -13.62 -3.60
CA ASN A 99 12.84 -14.07 -4.49
C ASN A 99 12.75 -13.44 -5.88
N SER A 100 11.53 -13.23 -6.40
CA SER A 100 11.31 -12.52 -7.66
C SER A 100 11.79 -11.07 -7.56
N VAL A 101 11.43 -10.36 -6.49
CA VAL A 101 11.89 -8.98 -6.26
C VAL A 101 13.41 -8.91 -6.12
N LYS A 102 14.01 -9.80 -5.34
CA LYS A 102 15.49 -9.87 -5.23
C LYS A 102 16.17 -10.01 -6.57
N LYS A 103 15.64 -10.87 -7.44
CA LYS A 103 16.24 -11.18 -8.74
C LYS A 103 16.00 -10.09 -9.78
N LYS A 104 14.78 -9.57 -9.85
CA LYS A 104 14.28 -8.76 -10.98
C LYS A 104 14.03 -7.29 -10.63
N GLY A 105 13.92 -6.92 -9.34
CA GLY A 105 13.42 -5.64 -8.86
C GLY A 105 11.89 -5.62 -8.70
N TYR A 106 11.39 -4.55 -8.08
CA TYR A 106 9.95 -4.40 -7.77
C TYR A 106 9.11 -4.23 -9.03
N LEU A 107 9.54 -3.36 -9.94
CA LEU A 107 8.81 -3.06 -11.18
C LEU A 107 8.60 -4.32 -12.02
N VAL A 108 9.67 -5.03 -12.32
CA VAL A 108 9.59 -6.24 -13.16
C VAL A 108 8.82 -7.34 -12.46
N ALA A 109 9.03 -7.53 -11.15
CA ALA A 109 8.28 -8.52 -10.37
C ALA A 109 6.78 -8.19 -10.36
N MET A 110 6.41 -6.91 -10.26
CA MET A 110 5.02 -6.44 -10.33
C MET A 110 4.40 -6.68 -11.71
N LEU A 111 5.11 -6.38 -12.78
CA LEU A 111 4.61 -6.58 -14.15
C LEU A 111 4.44 -8.07 -14.49
N ASP A 112 5.35 -8.92 -14.01
CA ASP A 112 5.30 -10.36 -14.22
C ASP A 112 4.13 -11.07 -13.48
N GLN A 113 3.57 -10.45 -12.44
CA GLN A 113 2.45 -11.01 -11.70
C GLN A 113 1.13 -11.05 -12.50
N ILE A 114 1.01 -10.23 -13.55
CA ILE A 114 -0.15 -10.30 -14.45
C ILE A 114 0.27 -10.99 -15.75
N LYS A 115 0.27 -12.29 -15.73
CA LYS A 115 0.34 -13.08 -16.98
C LYS A 115 -1.04 -13.45 -17.50
N ASP A 116 -2.05 -13.46 -16.64
CA ASP A 116 -3.41 -13.85 -16.97
C ASP A 116 -4.39 -12.80 -16.39
N ILE A 117 -5.43 -12.59 -17.15
CA ILE A 117 -6.62 -11.79 -16.81
C ILE A 117 -7.25 -12.21 -15.47
N ASN A 118 -7.18 -13.50 -15.14
CA ASN A 118 -7.66 -14.09 -13.89
C ASN A 118 -6.80 -13.69 -12.68
N ASP A 119 -5.63 -13.06 -12.89
CA ASP A 119 -4.73 -12.62 -11.84
C ASP A 119 -5.10 -11.23 -11.28
N ILE A 120 -6.02 -10.53 -11.94
CA ILE A 120 -6.49 -9.20 -11.55
C ILE A 120 -7.55 -9.33 -10.43
N GLY A 121 -7.41 -8.56 -9.36
CA GLY A 121 -8.39 -8.51 -8.28
C GLY A 121 -8.31 -9.65 -7.25
N ARG A 122 -7.15 -10.28 -7.07
CA ARG A 122 -6.94 -11.37 -6.10
C ARG A 122 -7.00 -10.93 -4.64
N LYS A 123 -6.81 -11.89 -3.73
CA LYS A 123 -6.92 -11.71 -2.26
C LYS A 123 -6.20 -10.48 -1.72
N GLY A 124 -5.02 -10.14 -2.26
CA GLY A 124 -4.28 -8.93 -1.89
C GLY A 124 -5.06 -7.66 -2.21
N TYR A 125 -5.60 -7.54 -3.42
CA TYR A 125 -6.44 -6.42 -3.83
C TYR A 125 -7.68 -6.27 -2.94
N ILE A 126 -8.39 -7.37 -2.66
CA ILE A 126 -9.58 -7.36 -1.79
C ILE A 126 -9.24 -6.87 -0.38
N ARG A 127 -8.10 -7.28 0.17
CA ARG A 127 -7.64 -6.82 1.48
C ARG A 127 -7.29 -5.33 1.47
N LEU A 128 -6.57 -4.86 0.46
CA LEU A 128 -6.26 -3.44 0.29
C LEU A 128 -7.55 -2.61 0.14
N LYS A 129 -8.53 -3.09 -0.64
CA LYS A 129 -9.84 -2.47 -0.76
C LYS A 129 -10.54 -2.35 0.60
N SER A 130 -10.58 -3.43 1.38
CA SER A 130 -11.19 -3.43 2.72
C SER A 130 -10.53 -2.47 3.69
N PHE A 131 -9.27 -2.13 3.44
CA PHE A 131 -8.46 -1.20 4.23
C PHE A 131 -8.57 0.26 3.74
N ASN A 132 -9.22 0.49 2.59
CA ASN A 132 -9.23 1.76 1.86
C ASN A 132 -7.81 2.22 1.44
N ALA A 133 -7.05 1.29 0.89
CA ALA A 133 -5.63 1.45 0.54
C ALA A 133 -5.30 0.90 -0.87
N LEU A 134 -6.24 1.01 -1.81
CA LEU A 134 -6.07 0.52 -3.19
C LEU A 134 -4.93 1.23 -3.93
N GLU A 135 -4.52 2.41 -3.48
CA GLU A 135 -3.36 3.12 -4.01
C GLU A 135 -2.04 2.35 -3.90
N TYR A 136 -1.98 1.30 -3.06
CA TYR A 136 -0.83 0.39 -2.95
C TYR A 136 -1.02 -0.91 -3.72
N SER A 137 -2.15 -1.10 -4.40
CA SER A 137 -2.39 -2.29 -5.21
C SER A 137 -1.52 -2.27 -6.47
N ALA A 138 -1.13 -3.46 -6.91
CA ALA A 138 -0.37 -3.61 -8.14
C ALA A 138 -1.18 -3.10 -9.35
N GLU A 139 -2.49 -3.29 -9.34
CA GLU A 139 -3.41 -2.83 -10.37
C GLU A 139 -3.38 -1.30 -10.50
N TYR A 140 -3.53 -0.59 -9.38
CA TYR A 140 -3.49 0.87 -9.37
C TYR A 140 -2.12 1.42 -9.78
N LEU A 141 -1.03 0.87 -9.20
CA LEU A 141 0.33 1.32 -9.50
C LEU A 141 0.69 1.14 -10.97
N ARG A 142 0.34 -0.01 -11.56
CA ARG A 142 0.57 -0.27 -12.99
C ARG A 142 -0.20 0.70 -13.86
N ARG A 143 -1.48 0.87 -13.58
CA ARG A 143 -2.34 1.72 -14.40
C ARG A 143 -1.92 3.17 -14.35
N LYS A 144 -1.58 3.66 -13.16
CA LYS A 144 -1.23 5.07 -12.97
C LYS A 144 0.16 5.43 -13.48
N TYR A 145 1.14 4.58 -13.23
CA TYR A 145 2.55 4.95 -13.43
C TYR A 145 3.24 4.18 -14.57
N TYR A 146 2.66 3.09 -15.05
CA TYR A 146 3.30 2.17 -15.99
C TYR A 146 2.35 1.66 -17.08
N SER A 147 1.37 2.46 -17.46
CA SER A 147 0.38 2.07 -18.49
C SER A 147 1.01 1.83 -19.87
N ASP A 148 2.15 2.45 -20.16
CA ASP A 148 2.96 2.21 -21.37
C ASP A 148 3.53 0.78 -21.45
N LYS A 149 3.58 0.06 -20.34
CA LYS A 149 4.06 -1.33 -20.22
C LYS A 149 2.93 -2.37 -20.19
N LEU A 150 1.69 -1.93 -20.37
CA LEU A 150 0.50 -2.77 -20.36
C LEU A 150 -0.08 -2.95 -21.77
N THR A 151 -0.71 -4.08 -22.01
CA THR A 151 -1.55 -4.26 -23.21
C THR A 151 -2.88 -3.52 -23.07
N ASN A 152 -3.54 -3.19 -24.17
CA ASN A 152 -4.85 -2.54 -24.15
C ASN A 152 -5.88 -3.35 -23.35
N ILE A 153 -5.86 -4.68 -23.47
CA ILE A 153 -6.75 -5.58 -22.72
C ILE A 153 -6.50 -5.47 -21.22
N GLN A 154 -5.24 -5.43 -20.79
CA GLN A 154 -4.89 -5.26 -19.38
C GLN A 154 -5.34 -3.89 -18.85
N ILE A 155 -5.17 -2.83 -19.63
CA ILE A 155 -5.63 -1.49 -19.28
C ILE A 155 -7.15 -1.49 -19.08
N GLU A 156 -7.90 -1.99 -20.06
CA GLU A 156 -9.36 -2.02 -20.01
C GLU A 156 -9.88 -2.77 -18.77
N MET A 157 -9.30 -3.90 -18.46
CA MET A 157 -9.71 -4.69 -17.31
C MET A 157 -9.36 -4.07 -15.98
N ILE A 158 -8.18 -3.45 -15.88
CA ILE A 158 -7.80 -2.72 -14.67
C ILE A 158 -8.73 -1.52 -14.50
N ASP A 159 -9.04 -0.78 -15.57
CA ASP A 159 -9.95 0.35 -15.51
C ASP A 159 -11.35 -0.07 -15.03
N GLN A 160 -11.92 -1.14 -15.59
CA GLN A 160 -13.20 -1.68 -15.12
C GLN A 160 -13.20 -2.05 -13.63
N LEU A 161 -12.08 -2.62 -13.14
CA LEU A 161 -11.93 -2.97 -11.75
C LEU A 161 -11.84 -1.73 -10.84
N LEU A 162 -11.03 -0.75 -11.21
CA LEU A 162 -10.81 0.47 -10.44
C LEU A 162 -12.04 1.38 -10.45
N ASP A 163 -12.73 1.53 -11.59
CA ASP A 163 -13.97 2.29 -11.70
C ASP A 163 -15.07 1.71 -10.82
N ARG A 164 -15.23 0.37 -10.82
CA ARG A 164 -16.16 -0.31 -9.92
C ARG A 164 -15.89 0.00 -8.45
N ASP A 165 -14.62 0.21 -8.11
CA ASP A 165 -14.18 0.46 -6.75
C ASP A 165 -13.96 1.97 -6.45
N ASN A 166 -14.42 2.86 -7.36
CA ASN A 166 -14.38 4.32 -7.25
C ASN A 166 -12.95 4.88 -7.06
N MET A 167 -11.96 4.25 -7.69
CA MET A 167 -10.58 4.74 -7.69
C MET A 167 -10.34 5.64 -8.90
N ALA A 168 -10.05 6.93 -8.65
CA ALA A 168 -9.55 7.83 -9.67
C ALA A 168 -8.09 7.52 -10.02
N ILE A 169 -7.77 7.53 -11.32
CA ILE A 169 -6.41 7.29 -11.85
C ILE A 169 -5.72 8.61 -12.14
#